data_2e34684f33c5d9f4a9ec7568e7aa0d6c
#
_entry.id   2e34684f33c5d9f4a9ec7568e7aa0d6c
#
_cell.length_a   1.000
_cell.length_b   1.000
_cell.length_c   1.000
_cell.angle_alpha   90.00
_cell.angle_beta   90.00
_cell.angle_gamma   90.00
#
_symmetry.space_group_name_H-M   'P 1'
#
loop_
_entity.id
_entity.type
_entity.pdbx_description
1 polymer ?
#
loop_
_entity_poly.entity_id
_entity_poly.type
_entity_poly.pdbx_seq_one_letter_code
_entity_poly.pdbx_strand_id
1 'polypeptide(L)'
;MVPDEVRRRLSPLIARDPMSWVWTAAVALIAATLRLVGLAFPGGKVFDEQHYVKHAETFIDRGIEWNVETNGADYVVHPPLGKWCIALGEMVFGRNEFGWRIGSVVAGVAAVVIITRLARRMFGSTVLGCAAGLLMALDGFQFVLSRFALLDIFLLLFVVASFACLVADRDQRRGRWLSALEEGRLRPRFSVPWWRIASAVLLGCALSVKWSAVTYAIGFVIMFVAWEIQIRRTAGVKRPIWNGFLDELGWVALYTLTTIVTYVSSWFGWFASDQGWGRHWLRDNGHSEPPVIGALYNLFKYHRDMLTFHEGLSDKHPYQSWPMEWLLLGRPVAFHYTGDAACGAPQCASEVVLLGTPLLWWSFIPALFAVAWFGLSRRDWRAWPILGFSLLGVFIPWVFYPKRTMFYFYAAPAEPFLILAVTFVLGVVAGQQARSVSVLTPDRPARRRTVGAVIAGSYLGVIAVCFAYFYPIYTGQAITYASWWARMWLGNHWV
;
A
#
# COMPACT_ATOMS: atom_id res chain seq x y z
N MET A 1 -4.69 22.61 36.27
CA MET A 1 -4.76 23.07 34.85
C MET A 1 -3.73 22.31 34.04
N VAL A 2 -4.10 21.83 32.86
CA VAL A 2 -3.17 21.16 31.93
C VAL A 2 -2.28 22.23 31.28
N PRO A 3 -0.95 22.09 31.29
CA PRO A 3 -0.05 23.04 30.64
C PRO A 3 -0.36 23.16 29.14
N ASP A 4 -0.27 24.36 28.57
CA ASP A 4 -0.59 24.62 27.15
C ASP A 4 0.25 23.80 26.18
N GLU A 5 1.50 23.51 26.53
CA GLU A 5 2.38 22.65 25.74
C GLU A 5 1.84 21.21 25.65
N VAL A 6 1.38 20.64 26.80
CA VAL A 6 0.77 19.31 26.85
C VAL A 6 -0.52 19.29 26.06
N ARG A 7 -1.37 20.33 26.23
CA ARG A 7 -2.61 20.48 25.47
C ARG A 7 -2.34 20.49 23.98
N ARG A 8 -1.40 21.31 23.49
CA ARG A 8 -1.02 21.36 22.06
C ARG A 8 -0.53 20.01 21.54
N ARG A 9 0.30 19.31 22.30
CA ARG A 9 0.86 18.01 21.90
C ARG A 9 -0.17 16.89 21.88
N LEU A 10 -1.19 16.95 22.71
CA LEU A 10 -2.25 15.93 22.78
C LEU A 10 -3.47 16.25 21.94
N SER A 11 -3.70 17.49 21.53
CA SER A 11 -4.83 17.87 20.68
C SER A 11 -4.75 17.20 19.30
N PRO A 12 -5.86 16.67 18.78
CA PRO A 12 -5.93 16.21 17.40
C PRO A 12 -5.73 17.36 16.43
N LEU A 13 -5.07 17.08 15.28
CA LEU A 13 -4.77 18.12 14.26
C LEU A 13 -5.95 18.44 13.35
N ILE A 14 -7.06 17.69 13.42
CA ILE A 14 -8.12 17.72 12.43
C ILE A 14 -9.10 18.87 12.71
N ALA A 15 -9.10 19.88 11.85
CA ALA A 15 -10.21 20.81 11.76
C ALA A 15 -11.42 20.15 11.05
N ARG A 16 -12.66 20.45 11.52
CA ARG A 16 -13.89 20.09 10.79
C ARG A 16 -13.94 20.91 9.50
N ASP A 17 -13.93 20.21 8.38
CA ASP A 17 -14.06 20.78 7.05
C ASP A 17 -14.94 19.84 6.21
N PRO A 18 -16.26 20.09 6.16
CA PRO A 18 -17.19 19.27 5.39
C PRO A 18 -16.86 19.22 3.90
N MET A 19 -16.36 20.34 3.32
CA MET A 19 -15.97 20.43 1.93
C MET A 19 -14.80 19.49 1.59
N SER A 20 -14.04 19.05 2.58
CA SER A 20 -12.94 18.10 2.36
C SER A 20 -13.40 16.77 1.75
N TRP A 21 -14.64 16.35 1.96
CA TRP A 21 -15.20 15.15 1.34
C TRP A 21 -15.53 15.38 -0.13
N VAL A 22 -16.02 16.58 -0.49
CA VAL A 22 -16.26 16.96 -1.90
C VAL A 22 -14.95 16.92 -2.68
N TRP A 23 -13.88 17.51 -2.14
CA TRP A 23 -12.57 17.47 -2.77
C TRP A 23 -11.99 16.05 -2.84
N THR A 24 -12.21 15.24 -1.81
CA THR A 24 -11.81 13.81 -1.85
C THR A 24 -12.56 13.07 -2.95
N ALA A 25 -13.87 13.31 -3.09
CA ALA A 25 -14.69 12.72 -4.15
C ALA A 25 -14.23 13.16 -5.55
N ALA A 26 -13.86 14.44 -5.72
CA ALA A 26 -13.32 14.93 -7.00
C ALA A 26 -12.00 14.22 -7.37
N VAL A 27 -11.08 14.05 -6.42
CA VAL A 27 -9.84 13.28 -6.64
C VAL A 27 -10.13 11.81 -6.96
N ALA A 28 -11.08 11.20 -6.24
CA ALA A 28 -11.51 9.83 -6.50
C ALA A 28 -12.14 9.66 -7.89
N LEU A 29 -12.94 10.63 -8.33
CA LEU A 29 -13.55 10.63 -9.67
C LEU A 29 -12.49 10.71 -10.77
N ILE A 30 -11.48 11.58 -10.62
CA ILE A 30 -10.34 11.64 -11.54
C ILE A 30 -9.64 10.28 -11.60
N ALA A 31 -9.32 9.70 -10.43
CA ALA A 31 -8.67 8.40 -10.36
C ALA A 31 -9.49 7.28 -11.01
N ALA A 32 -10.80 7.24 -10.77
CA ALA A 32 -11.72 6.25 -11.35
C ALA A 32 -11.82 6.39 -12.86
N THR A 33 -12.04 7.61 -13.36
CA THR A 33 -12.16 7.88 -14.79
C THR A 33 -10.90 7.44 -15.53
N LEU A 34 -9.72 7.83 -15.05
CA LEU A 34 -8.46 7.45 -15.68
C LEU A 34 -8.27 5.92 -15.74
N ARG A 35 -8.69 5.18 -14.71
CA ARG A 35 -8.50 3.73 -14.64
C ARG A 35 -9.53 2.91 -15.38
N LEU A 36 -10.76 3.43 -15.53
CA LEU A 36 -11.84 2.74 -16.23
C LEU A 36 -11.72 2.85 -17.75
N VAL A 37 -11.20 3.98 -18.27
CA VAL A 37 -11.08 4.19 -19.72
C VAL A 37 -10.14 3.14 -20.32
N GLY A 38 -10.65 2.34 -21.24
CA GLY A 38 -9.91 1.29 -21.94
C GLY A 38 -9.42 0.16 -21.01
N LEU A 39 -10.15 -0.17 -19.93
CA LEU A 39 -9.74 -1.19 -18.96
C LEU A 39 -9.56 -2.58 -19.57
N ALA A 40 -10.36 -2.93 -20.57
CA ALA A 40 -10.28 -4.24 -21.23
C ALA A 40 -9.06 -4.40 -22.17
N PHE A 41 -8.28 -3.33 -22.41
CA PHE A 41 -7.06 -3.43 -23.20
C PHE A 41 -5.81 -3.66 -22.30
N PRO A 42 -4.84 -4.47 -22.75
CA PRO A 42 -4.87 -5.38 -23.90
C PRO A 42 -5.82 -6.57 -23.68
N GLY A 43 -6.26 -7.19 -24.78
CA GLY A 43 -7.07 -8.41 -24.70
C GLY A 43 -6.27 -9.59 -24.17
N GLY A 44 -6.98 -10.55 -23.56
CA GLY A 44 -6.39 -11.74 -22.96
C GLY A 44 -5.76 -11.50 -21.59
N LYS A 45 -5.22 -12.58 -21.01
CA LYS A 45 -4.55 -12.58 -19.70
C LYS A 45 -3.06 -12.28 -19.89
N VAL A 46 -2.54 -11.25 -19.23
CA VAL A 46 -1.14 -10.82 -19.36
C VAL A 46 -0.36 -11.05 -18.07
N PHE A 47 0.93 -11.34 -18.20
CA PHE A 47 1.83 -11.55 -17.07
C PHE A 47 1.23 -12.51 -16.03
N ASP A 48 1.24 -12.16 -14.74
CA ASP A 48 0.68 -12.99 -13.66
C ASP A 48 -0.87 -13.14 -13.71
N GLU A 49 -1.61 -12.36 -14.54
CA GLU A 49 -3.03 -12.62 -14.77
C GLU A 49 -3.28 -14.05 -15.25
N GLN A 50 -2.32 -14.66 -15.97
CA GLN A 50 -2.40 -16.04 -16.44
C GLN A 50 -2.59 -17.05 -15.31
N HIS A 51 -2.10 -16.74 -14.12
CA HIS A 51 -2.25 -17.57 -12.92
C HIS A 51 -3.43 -17.11 -12.06
N TYR A 52 -3.46 -15.83 -11.70
CA TYR A 52 -4.41 -15.33 -10.69
C TYR A 52 -5.85 -15.34 -11.18
N VAL A 53 -6.09 -15.06 -12.47
CA VAL A 53 -7.44 -15.10 -13.06
C VAL A 53 -7.93 -16.54 -13.16
N LYS A 54 -7.08 -17.50 -13.59
CA LYS A 54 -7.45 -18.93 -13.60
C LYS A 54 -7.85 -19.43 -12.21
N HIS A 55 -7.09 -19.04 -11.17
CA HIS A 55 -7.44 -19.39 -9.80
C HIS A 55 -8.72 -18.71 -9.33
N ALA A 56 -8.98 -17.46 -9.73
CA ALA A 56 -10.22 -16.75 -9.42
C ALA A 56 -11.44 -17.47 -10.04
N GLU A 57 -11.34 -17.89 -11.30
CA GLU A 57 -12.35 -18.70 -11.98
C GLU A 57 -12.65 -20.01 -11.21
N THR A 58 -11.60 -20.70 -10.75
CA THR A 58 -11.77 -21.98 -10.02
C THR A 58 -12.30 -21.78 -8.60
N PHE A 59 -12.03 -20.64 -7.96
CA PHE A 59 -12.69 -20.27 -6.71
C PHE A 59 -14.20 -20.11 -6.87
N ILE A 60 -14.65 -19.53 -7.98
CA ILE A 60 -16.09 -19.38 -8.27
C ILE A 60 -16.73 -20.76 -8.45
N ASP A 61 -16.05 -21.66 -9.17
CA ASP A 61 -16.60 -22.96 -9.55
C ASP A 61 -16.49 -24.02 -8.44
N ARG A 62 -15.43 -24.00 -7.63
CA ARG A 62 -15.06 -25.07 -6.70
C ARG A 62 -14.77 -24.63 -5.26
N GLY A 63 -14.63 -23.32 -5.02
CA GLY A 63 -14.23 -22.77 -3.73
C GLY A 63 -12.75 -22.91 -3.36
N ILE A 64 -11.94 -23.50 -4.24
CA ILE A 64 -10.49 -23.73 -4.07
C ILE A 64 -9.74 -23.49 -5.38
N GLU A 65 -8.43 -23.35 -5.29
CA GLU A 65 -7.55 -23.35 -6.46
C GLU A 65 -7.49 -24.75 -7.06
N TRP A 66 -7.74 -24.82 -8.37
CA TRP A 66 -7.82 -26.07 -9.12
C TRP A 66 -7.09 -25.94 -10.45
N ASN A 67 -6.29 -26.94 -10.77
CA ASN A 67 -5.67 -27.06 -12.08
C ASN A 67 -6.62 -27.84 -13.00
N VAL A 68 -7.17 -27.13 -13.99
CA VAL A 68 -8.13 -27.72 -14.94
C VAL A 68 -7.45 -28.73 -15.88
N GLU A 69 -6.18 -28.50 -16.21
CA GLU A 69 -5.42 -29.34 -17.16
C GLU A 69 -5.08 -30.72 -16.55
N THR A 70 -4.70 -30.73 -15.27
CA THR A 70 -4.40 -31.99 -14.55
C THR A 70 -5.62 -32.55 -13.83
N ASN A 71 -6.75 -31.83 -13.83
CA ASN A 71 -7.96 -32.13 -13.08
C ASN A 71 -7.69 -32.46 -11.61
N GLY A 72 -6.90 -31.65 -10.96
CA GLY A 72 -6.48 -31.82 -9.57
C GLY A 72 -6.33 -30.48 -8.82
N ALA A 73 -6.18 -30.57 -7.49
CA ALA A 73 -5.88 -29.41 -6.68
C ALA A 73 -4.59 -28.73 -7.12
N ASP A 74 -4.60 -27.41 -7.20
CA ASP A 74 -3.43 -26.65 -7.61
C ASP A 74 -2.61 -26.20 -6.39
N TYR A 75 -1.29 -26.36 -6.51
CA TYR A 75 -0.35 -25.81 -5.54
C TYR A 75 -0.09 -24.34 -5.83
N VAL A 76 -0.43 -23.48 -4.89
CA VAL A 76 -0.26 -22.04 -5.06
C VAL A 76 0.63 -21.44 -3.98
N VAL A 77 1.37 -20.41 -4.36
CA VAL A 77 2.41 -19.78 -3.54
C VAL A 77 1.99 -18.45 -2.92
N HIS A 78 0.76 -18.03 -3.15
CA HIS A 78 0.17 -16.83 -2.56
C HIS A 78 -1.18 -17.15 -1.91
N PRO A 79 -1.48 -16.59 -0.73
CA PRO A 79 -2.76 -16.77 -0.05
C PRO A 79 -3.98 -16.36 -0.90
N PRO A 80 -5.21 -16.77 -0.52
CA PRO A 80 -6.37 -16.71 -1.41
C PRO A 80 -6.98 -15.33 -1.64
N LEU A 81 -6.91 -14.39 -0.67
CA LEU A 81 -7.76 -13.18 -0.64
C LEU A 81 -7.64 -12.29 -1.88
N GLY A 82 -6.42 -12.13 -2.41
CA GLY A 82 -6.24 -11.31 -3.62
C GLY A 82 -6.96 -11.90 -4.83
N LYS A 83 -6.97 -13.25 -4.95
CA LYS A 83 -7.70 -13.98 -5.99
C LYS A 83 -9.21 -13.92 -5.78
N TRP A 84 -9.69 -13.87 -4.53
CA TRP A 84 -11.11 -13.62 -4.23
C TRP A 84 -11.55 -12.22 -4.69
N CYS A 85 -10.69 -11.21 -4.53
CA CYS A 85 -11.00 -9.86 -5.03
C CYS A 85 -11.14 -9.82 -6.56
N ILE A 86 -10.37 -10.63 -7.29
CA ILE A 86 -10.49 -10.81 -8.74
C ILE A 86 -11.81 -11.56 -9.04
N ALA A 87 -12.07 -12.68 -8.37
CA ALA A 87 -13.28 -13.49 -8.54
C ALA A 87 -14.57 -12.69 -8.33
N LEU A 88 -14.60 -11.78 -7.36
CA LEU A 88 -15.76 -10.90 -7.15
C LEU A 88 -16.07 -10.03 -8.38
N GLY A 89 -15.05 -9.53 -9.06
CA GLY A 89 -15.23 -8.79 -10.30
C GLY A 89 -15.79 -9.65 -11.43
N GLU A 90 -15.28 -10.88 -11.57
CA GLU A 90 -15.78 -11.86 -12.56
C GLU A 90 -17.23 -12.29 -12.27
N MET A 91 -17.59 -12.48 -11.01
CA MET A 91 -18.96 -12.81 -10.62
C MET A 91 -19.97 -11.73 -11.02
N VAL A 92 -19.59 -10.48 -10.97
CA VAL A 92 -20.48 -9.34 -11.24
C VAL A 92 -20.49 -8.96 -12.72
N PHE A 93 -19.33 -8.96 -13.38
CA PHE A 93 -19.17 -8.44 -14.75
C PHE A 93 -18.82 -9.53 -15.78
N GLY A 94 -18.77 -10.79 -15.38
CA GLY A 94 -18.44 -11.94 -16.24
C GLY A 94 -16.93 -12.19 -16.38
N ARG A 95 -16.60 -13.36 -16.93
CA ARG A 95 -15.22 -13.85 -17.14
C ARG A 95 -14.65 -13.24 -18.43
N ASN A 96 -14.30 -11.96 -18.33
CA ASN A 96 -13.73 -11.18 -19.44
C ASN A 96 -12.74 -10.14 -18.87
N GLU A 97 -11.99 -9.45 -19.74
CA GLU A 97 -10.93 -8.51 -19.36
C GLU A 97 -11.41 -7.43 -18.38
N PHE A 98 -12.62 -6.92 -18.59
CA PHE A 98 -13.20 -5.95 -17.67
C PHE A 98 -13.52 -6.60 -16.32
N GLY A 99 -14.12 -7.79 -16.33
CA GLY A 99 -14.55 -8.50 -15.11
C GLY A 99 -13.38 -8.81 -14.18
N TRP A 100 -12.30 -9.42 -14.67
CA TRP A 100 -11.17 -9.74 -13.78
C TRP A 100 -10.32 -8.54 -13.38
N ARG A 101 -10.36 -7.40 -14.12
CA ARG A 101 -9.58 -6.19 -13.81
C ARG A 101 -10.30 -5.17 -12.93
N ILE A 102 -11.64 -5.18 -12.90
CA ILE A 102 -12.41 -4.16 -12.16
C ILE A 102 -12.12 -4.17 -10.65
N GLY A 103 -11.85 -5.33 -10.06
CA GLY A 103 -11.43 -5.45 -8.66
C GLY A 103 -10.18 -4.62 -8.35
N SER A 104 -9.20 -4.62 -9.26
CA SER A 104 -7.98 -3.82 -9.16
C SER A 104 -8.25 -2.33 -9.29
N VAL A 105 -9.19 -1.91 -10.15
CA VAL A 105 -9.62 -0.50 -10.26
C VAL A 105 -10.23 -0.04 -8.94
N VAL A 106 -11.13 -0.83 -8.37
CA VAL A 106 -11.78 -0.50 -7.09
C VAL A 106 -10.72 -0.38 -5.98
N ALA A 107 -9.77 -1.30 -5.92
CA ALA A 107 -8.68 -1.26 -4.96
C ALA A 107 -7.79 -0.01 -5.15
N GLY A 108 -7.43 0.31 -6.39
CA GLY A 108 -6.61 1.49 -6.71
C GLY A 108 -7.29 2.80 -6.36
N VAL A 109 -8.57 2.95 -6.68
CA VAL A 109 -9.36 4.15 -6.33
C VAL A 109 -9.55 4.26 -4.81
N ALA A 110 -9.84 3.15 -4.14
CA ALA A 110 -9.95 3.13 -2.68
C ALA A 110 -8.63 3.55 -2.00
N ALA A 111 -7.48 3.10 -2.51
CA ALA A 111 -6.18 3.53 -2.03
C ALA A 111 -5.95 5.04 -2.22
N VAL A 112 -6.36 5.62 -3.36
CA VAL A 112 -6.32 7.08 -3.60
C VAL A 112 -7.21 7.84 -2.61
N VAL A 113 -8.41 7.34 -2.31
CA VAL A 113 -9.29 7.93 -1.28
C VAL A 113 -8.63 7.86 0.09
N ILE A 114 -8.09 6.71 0.46
CA ILE A 114 -7.47 6.51 1.77
C ILE A 114 -6.25 7.41 1.93
N ILE A 115 -5.35 7.50 0.94
CA ILE A 115 -4.16 8.35 1.04
C ILE A 115 -4.54 9.84 1.13
N THR A 116 -5.58 10.27 0.42
CA THR A 116 -6.13 11.63 0.50
C THR A 116 -6.58 11.95 1.93
N ARG A 117 -7.35 11.05 2.55
CA ARG A 117 -7.85 11.22 3.91
C ARG A 117 -6.76 11.08 4.97
N LEU A 118 -5.83 10.16 4.77
CA LEU A 118 -4.68 9.92 5.62
C LEU A 118 -3.75 11.14 5.64
N ALA A 119 -3.35 11.64 4.47
CA ALA A 119 -2.50 12.83 4.37
C ALA A 119 -3.18 14.06 4.96
N ARG A 120 -4.48 14.27 4.68
CA ARG A 120 -5.26 15.31 5.35
C ARG A 120 -5.19 15.20 6.87
N ARG A 121 -5.34 14.00 7.41
CA ARG A 121 -5.25 13.75 8.86
C ARG A 121 -3.87 14.01 9.41
N MET A 122 -2.82 13.52 8.75
CA MET A 122 -1.44 13.66 9.20
C MET A 122 -0.93 15.10 9.13
N PHE A 123 -1.33 15.85 8.10
CA PHE A 123 -0.84 17.20 7.84
C PHE A 123 -1.82 18.31 8.27
N GLY A 124 -3.04 17.98 8.64
CA GLY A 124 -4.07 18.93 9.07
C GLY A 124 -4.53 19.88 7.94
N SER A 125 -4.39 19.48 6.67
CA SER A 125 -4.66 20.29 5.49
C SER A 125 -5.39 19.50 4.42
N THR A 126 -6.56 19.98 3.98
CA THR A 126 -7.32 19.39 2.87
C THR A 126 -6.55 19.49 1.56
N VAL A 127 -5.82 20.60 1.33
CA VAL A 127 -4.99 20.80 0.14
C VAL A 127 -3.89 19.76 0.05
N LEU A 128 -3.16 19.52 1.15
CA LEU A 128 -2.13 18.47 1.17
C LEU A 128 -2.72 17.06 1.04
N GLY A 129 -3.91 16.84 1.59
CA GLY A 129 -4.65 15.60 1.36
C GLY A 129 -4.93 15.37 -0.13
N CYS A 130 -5.50 16.37 -0.80
CA CYS A 130 -5.78 16.30 -2.24
C CYS A 130 -4.49 16.18 -3.08
N ALA A 131 -3.43 16.86 -2.68
CA ALA A 131 -2.13 16.75 -3.34
C ALA A 131 -1.59 15.30 -3.28
N ALA A 132 -1.64 14.65 -2.11
CA ALA A 132 -1.26 13.25 -1.98
C ALA A 132 -2.11 12.32 -2.85
N GLY A 133 -3.44 12.51 -2.85
CA GLY A 133 -4.35 11.74 -3.70
C GLY A 133 -4.10 11.94 -5.20
N LEU A 134 -3.86 13.17 -5.64
CA LEU A 134 -3.53 13.47 -7.04
C LEU A 134 -2.17 12.89 -7.45
N LEU A 135 -1.14 13.00 -6.62
CA LEU A 135 0.16 12.39 -6.88
C LEU A 135 0.02 10.87 -7.09
N MET A 136 -0.73 10.19 -6.23
CA MET A 136 -1.00 8.76 -6.36
C MET A 136 -1.89 8.43 -7.56
N ALA A 137 -2.89 9.28 -7.88
CA ALA A 137 -3.76 9.08 -9.02
C ALA A 137 -3.03 9.22 -10.35
N LEU A 138 -2.01 10.09 -10.40
CA LEU A 138 -1.17 10.43 -11.55
C LEU A 138 0.21 9.76 -11.51
N ASP A 139 0.38 8.71 -10.68
CA ASP A 139 1.55 7.86 -10.77
C ASP A 139 1.29 6.68 -11.72
N GLY A 140 2.15 6.56 -12.75
CA GLY A 140 2.08 5.48 -13.73
C GLY A 140 2.17 4.09 -13.10
N PHE A 141 2.95 3.94 -12.03
CA PHE A 141 3.09 2.68 -11.30
C PHE A 141 1.74 2.22 -10.71
N GLN A 142 1.12 3.02 -9.87
CA GLN A 142 -0.17 2.69 -9.25
C GLN A 142 -1.30 2.66 -10.29
N PHE A 143 -1.24 3.55 -11.28
CA PHE A 143 -2.18 3.58 -12.37
C PHE A 143 -2.22 2.25 -13.15
N VAL A 144 -1.07 1.76 -13.59
CA VAL A 144 -0.98 0.49 -14.33
C VAL A 144 -1.33 -0.69 -13.44
N LEU A 145 -0.79 -0.80 -12.20
CA LEU A 145 -1.13 -1.88 -11.27
C LEU A 145 -2.62 -1.97 -10.99
N SER A 146 -3.34 -0.83 -10.96
CA SER A 146 -4.79 -0.82 -10.73
C SER A 146 -5.63 -1.14 -11.97
N ARG A 147 -5.00 -1.48 -13.10
CA ARG A 147 -5.69 -1.87 -14.34
C ARG A 147 -5.47 -3.32 -14.75
N PHE A 148 -4.69 -4.07 -13.95
CA PHE A 148 -4.42 -5.48 -14.16
C PHE A 148 -4.75 -6.30 -12.92
N ALA A 149 -5.16 -7.55 -13.10
CA ALA A 149 -5.54 -8.45 -12.03
C ALA A 149 -4.28 -9.01 -11.32
N LEU A 150 -3.46 -8.12 -10.76
CA LEU A 150 -2.27 -8.43 -9.99
C LEU A 150 -2.55 -8.29 -8.49
N LEU A 151 -1.87 -9.10 -7.68
CA LEU A 151 -2.08 -9.12 -6.24
C LEU A 151 -1.56 -7.86 -5.53
N ASP A 152 -0.58 -7.19 -6.10
CA ASP A 152 0.16 -6.09 -5.46
C ASP A 152 -0.71 -4.87 -5.16
N ILE A 153 -1.72 -4.58 -5.98
CA ILE A 153 -2.65 -3.47 -5.74
C ILE A 153 -3.54 -3.71 -4.51
N PHE A 154 -3.96 -4.96 -4.27
CA PHE A 154 -4.73 -5.33 -3.08
C PHE A 154 -3.85 -5.30 -1.82
N LEU A 155 -2.59 -5.76 -1.92
CA LEU A 155 -1.61 -5.64 -0.86
C LEU A 155 -1.40 -4.17 -0.46
N LEU A 156 -1.15 -3.29 -1.42
CA LEU A 156 -1.01 -1.85 -1.22
C LEU A 156 -2.22 -1.27 -0.51
N LEU A 157 -3.44 -1.58 -0.98
CA LEU A 157 -4.69 -1.12 -0.39
C LEU A 157 -4.78 -1.49 1.08
N PHE A 158 -4.61 -2.77 1.41
CA PHE A 158 -4.77 -3.23 2.79
C PHE A 158 -3.68 -2.70 3.72
N VAL A 159 -2.45 -2.55 3.25
CA VAL A 159 -1.35 -1.95 4.03
C VAL A 159 -1.64 -0.48 4.35
N VAL A 160 -2.00 0.34 3.35
CA VAL A 160 -2.29 1.76 3.58
C VAL A 160 -3.55 1.97 4.41
N ALA A 161 -4.57 1.14 4.24
CA ALA A 161 -5.80 1.18 5.05
C ALA A 161 -5.52 0.82 6.52
N SER A 162 -4.72 -0.22 6.77
CA SER A 162 -4.28 -0.60 8.11
C SER A 162 -3.51 0.53 8.79
N PHE A 163 -2.56 1.15 8.09
CA PHE A 163 -1.82 2.30 8.60
C PHE A 163 -2.73 3.51 8.89
N ALA A 164 -3.69 3.80 8.01
CA ALA A 164 -4.66 4.88 8.22
C ALA A 164 -5.50 4.69 9.49
N CYS A 165 -5.88 3.44 9.79
CA CYS A 165 -6.56 3.08 11.04
C CYS A 165 -5.66 3.32 12.26
N LEU A 166 -4.36 2.97 12.20
CA LEU A 166 -3.42 3.24 13.30
C LEU A 166 -3.23 4.74 13.54
N VAL A 167 -3.17 5.56 12.49
CA VAL A 167 -3.11 7.01 12.65
C VAL A 167 -4.41 7.55 13.28
N ALA A 168 -5.56 6.96 12.96
CA ALA A 168 -6.84 7.31 13.60
C ALA A 168 -6.88 6.89 15.07
N ASP A 169 -6.38 5.69 15.40
CA ASP A 169 -6.23 5.21 16.78
C ASP A 169 -5.35 6.16 17.60
N ARG A 170 -4.18 6.52 17.07
CA ARG A 170 -3.27 7.48 17.71
C ARG A 170 -3.95 8.80 18.06
N ASP A 171 -4.68 9.39 17.13
CA ASP A 171 -5.37 10.66 17.37
C ASP A 171 -6.47 10.50 18.44
N GLN A 172 -7.24 9.41 18.40
CA GLN A 172 -8.28 9.13 19.37
C GLN A 172 -7.66 8.92 20.78
N ARG A 173 -6.57 8.19 20.88
CA ARG A 173 -5.85 7.96 22.14
C ARG A 173 -5.32 9.28 22.72
N ARG A 174 -4.72 10.15 21.91
CA ARG A 174 -4.26 11.48 22.35
C ARG A 174 -5.41 12.31 22.91
N GLY A 175 -6.55 12.36 22.21
CA GLY A 175 -7.73 13.09 22.68
C GLY A 175 -8.24 12.55 24.02
N ARG A 176 -8.28 11.23 24.22
CA ARG A 176 -8.69 10.60 25.49
C ARG A 176 -7.75 10.93 26.64
N TRP A 177 -6.42 10.92 26.39
CA TRP A 177 -5.45 11.34 27.38
C TRP A 177 -5.63 12.82 27.76
N LEU A 178 -5.84 13.70 26.79
CA LEU A 178 -6.09 15.11 27.05
C LEU A 178 -7.33 15.31 27.91
N SER A 179 -8.48 14.71 27.54
CA SER A 179 -9.72 14.79 28.32
C SER A 179 -9.54 14.26 29.76
N ALA A 180 -8.81 13.16 29.93
CA ALA A 180 -8.54 12.62 31.27
C ALA A 180 -7.75 13.60 32.14
N LEU A 181 -6.71 14.23 31.56
CA LEU A 181 -5.88 15.22 32.26
C LEU A 181 -6.69 16.50 32.58
N GLU A 182 -7.57 16.96 31.69
CA GLU A 182 -8.48 18.09 31.93
C GLU A 182 -9.49 17.82 33.04
N GLU A 183 -9.93 16.57 33.19
CA GLU A 183 -10.79 16.11 34.30
C GLU A 183 -9.98 15.79 35.59
N GLY A 184 -8.70 16.07 35.65
CA GLY A 184 -7.83 15.80 36.80
C GLY A 184 -7.51 14.31 37.04
N ARG A 185 -7.80 13.45 36.05
CA ARG A 185 -7.51 12.01 36.14
C ARG A 185 -6.07 11.71 35.66
N LEU A 186 -5.43 10.77 36.33
CA LEU A 186 -4.08 10.34 35.97
C LEU A 186 -4.01 9.42 34.71
N ARG A 187 -5.13 8.81 34.35
CA ARG A 187 -5.24 7.88 33.20
C ARG A 187 -6.63 7.99 32.56
N PRO A 188 -6.75 7.76 31.24
CA PRO A 188 -8.05 7.66 30.58
C PRO A 188 -8.87 6.48 31.11
N ARG A 189 -10.20 6.56 31.00
CA ARG A 189 -11.08 5.41 31.24
C ARG A 189 -10.79 4.31 30.23
N PHE A 190 -11.00 3.07 30.62
CA PHE A 190 -10.92 1.92 29.71
C PHE A 190 -11.86 2.11 28.52
N SER A 191 -11.35 1.76 27.36
CA SER A 191 -12.15 1.78 26.12
C SER A 191 -11.48 0.92 25.06
N VAL A 192 -12.31 0.19 24.31
CA VAL A 192 -11.85 -0.66 23.21
C VAL A 192 -11.27 0.22 22.08
N PRO A 193 -10.06 -0.05 21.59
CA PRO A 193 -9.42 0.69 20.50
C PRO A 193 -9.88 0.13 19.14
N TRP A 194 -11.12 0.45 18.73
CA TRP A 194 -11.72 -0.08 17.50
C TRP A 194 -10.90 0.16 16.25
N TRP A 195 -10.25 1.31 16.14
CA TRP A 195 -9.36 1.60 15.02
C TRP A 195 -8.15 0.67 14.97
N ARG A 196 -7.63 0.28 16.13
CA ARG A 196 -6.52 -0.69 16.22
C ARG A 196 -6.98 -2.09 15.83
N ILE A 197 -8.19 -2.49 16.24
CA ILE A 197 -8.78 -3.77 15.81
C ILE A 197 -9.04 -3.77 14.30
N ALA A 198 -9.60 -2.70 13.76
CA ALA A 198 -9.78 -2.55 12.30
C ALA A 198 -8.44 -2.63 11.55
N SER A 199 -7.38 -2.01 12.09
CA SER A 199 -6.04 -2.13 11.54
C SER A 199 -5.53 -3.57 11.54
N ALA A 200 -5.76 -4.33 12.61
CA ALA A 200 -5.37 -5.74 12.71
C ALA A 200 -6.08 -6.61 11.67
N VAL A 201 -7.38 -6.40 11.46
CA VAL A 201 -8.16 -7.08 10.41
C VAL A 201 -7.58 -6.74 9.02
N LEU A 202 -7.38 -5.46 8.72
CA LEU A 202 -6.83 -5.02 7.43
C LEU A 202 -5.41 -5.55 7.18
N LEU A 203 -4.59 -5.65 8.25
CA LEU A 203 -3.27 -6.26 8.16
C LEU A 203 -3.35 -7.78 7.92
N GLY A 204 -4.29 -8.46 8.56
CA GLY A 204 -4.61 -9.86 8.25
C GLY A 204 -5.02 -10.05 6.79
N CYS A 205 -5.84 -9.13 6.24
CA CYS A 205 -6.16 -9.10 4.82
C CYS A 205 -4.90 -8.88 3.95
N ALA A 206 -4.00 -7.98 4.32
CA ALA A 206 -2.75 -7.77 3.59
C ALA A 206 -1.89 -9.04 3.54
N LEU A 207 -1.72 -9.73 4.68
CA LEU A 207 -1.04 -11.03 4.77
C LEU A 207 -1.74 -12.11 3.92
N SER A 208 -3.08 -12.06 3.86
CA SER A 208 -3.91 -12.97 3.05
C SER A 208 -3.82 -12.70 1.54
N VAL A 209 -3.13 -11.64 1.14
CA VAL A 209 -2.77 -11.37 -0.26
C VAL A 209 -1.32 -11.80 -0.53
N LYS A 210 -0.36 -11.29 0.25
CA LYS A 210 1.07 -11.62 0.10
C LYS A 210 1.81 -11.55 1.44
N TRP A 211 2.72 -12.48 1.68
CA TRP A 211 3.49 -12.56 2.92
C TRP A 211 4.48 -11.40 3.15
N SER A 212 4.82 -10.64 2.11
CA SER A 212 5.64 -9.43 2.27
C SER A 212 5.01 -8.41 3.24
N ALA A 213 3.69 -8.50 3.52
CA ALA A 213 3.03 -7.72 4.56
C ALA A 213 3.55 -7.99 5.99
N VAL A 214 4.28 -9.09 6.24
CA VAL A 214 4.80 -9.43 7.58
C VAL A 214 5.75 -8.35 8.12
N THR A 215 6.52 -7.72 7.26
CA THR A 215 7.42 -6.63 7.66
C THR A 215 6.65 -5.41 8.15
N TYR A 216 5.52 -5.10 7.51
CA TYR A 216 4.58 -4.06 7.97
C TYR A 216 3.92 -4.45 9.29
N ALA A 217 3.59 -5.74 9.50
CA ALA A 217 3.02 -6.21 10.76
C ALA A 217 3.93 -5.91 11.95
N ILE A 218 5.21 -6.26 11.83
CA ILE A 218 6.24 -5.99 12.84
C ILE A 218 6.39 -4.47 13.04
N GLY A 219 6.51 -3.71 11.95
CA GLY A 219 6.68 -2.25 11.99
C GLY A 219 5.49 -1.55 12.65
N PHE A 220 4.25 -1.97 12.38
CA PHE A 220 3.04 -1.38 12.96
C PHE A 220 2.94 -1.63 14.47
N VAL A 221 3.30 -2.83 14.95
CA VAL A 221 3.35 -3.11 16.39
C VAL A 221 4.38 -2.21 17.08
N ILE A 222 5.60 -2.15 16.57
CA ILE A 222 6.65 -1.28 17.10
C ILE A 222 6.18 0.18 17.12
N MET A 223 5.56 0.64 16.05
CA MET A 223 5.10 2.02 15.90
C MET A 223 4.01 2.37 16.90
N PHE A 224 2.94 1.58 17.03
CA PHE A 224 1.87 1.95 17.95
C PHE A 224 2.28 1.87 19.42
N VAL A 225 3.15 0.92 19.79
CA VAL A 225 3.75 0.87 21.14
C VAL A 225 4.61 2.12 21.39
N ALA A 226 5.44 2.52 20.42
CA ALA A 226 6.24 3.74 20.53
C ALA A 226 5.37 5.01 20.68
N TRP A 227 4.25 5.09 19.97
CA TRP A 227 3.29 6.20 20.11
C TRP A 227 2.63 6.22 21.49
N GLU A 228 2.27 5.07 22.03
CA GLU A 228 1.70 4.99 23.39
C GLU A 228 2.71 5.43 24.45
N ILE A 229 3.97 5.03 24.32
CA ILE A 229 5.05 5.51 25.19
C ILE A 229 5.21 7.04 25.07
N GLN A 230 5.16 7.58 23.85
CA GLN A 230 5.27 9.02 23.61
C GLN A 230 4.10 9.81 24.23
N ILE A 231 2.86 9.29 24.13
CA ILE A 231 1.68 9.90 24.74
C ILE A 231 1.86 9.95 26.27
N ARG A 232 2.29 8.84 26.90
CA ARG A 232 2.52 8.77 28.35
C ARG A 232 3.64 9.70 28.82
N ARG A 233 4.71 9.83 28.03
CA ARG A 233 5.76 10.83 28.28
C ARG A 233 5.21 12.25 28.27
N THR A 234 4.39 12.57 27.27
CA THR A 234 3.75 13.88 27.13
C THR A 234 2.78 14.17 28.27
N ALA A 235 2.05 13.15 28.73
CA ALA A 235 1.12 13.25 29.88
C ALA A 235 1.82 13.27 31.25
N GLY A 236 3.15 13.18 31.33
CA GLY A 236 3.91 13.23 32.59
C GLY A 236 3.83 11.94 33.42
N VAL A 237 3.50 10.80 32.82
CA VAL A 237 3.42 9.51 33.53
C VAL A 237 4.81 9.08 34.00
N LYS A 238 4.93 8.69 35.26
CA LYS A 238 6.17 8.10 35.80
C LYS A 238 6.48 6.77 35.07
N ARG A 239 7.75 6.54 34.73
CA ARG A 239 8.22 5.35 34.02
C ARG A 239 7.44 5.06 32.73
N PRO A 240 7.34 6.01 31.79
CA PRO A 240 6.43 5.93 30.63
C PRO A 240 6.75 4.75 29.68
N ILE A 241 8.01 4.32 29.62
CA ILE A 241 8.43 3.17 28.80
C ILE A 241 7.88 1.88 29.39
N TRP A 242 8.13 1.64 30.69
CA TRP A 242 7.71 0.42 31.35
C TRP A 242 6.19 0.29 31.42
N ASN A 243 5.52 1.36 31.86
CA ASN A 243 4.06 1.39 31.91
C ASN A 243 3.44 1.30 30.50
N GLY A 244 4.06 1.92 29.49
CA GLY A 244 3.60 1.81 28.10
C GLY A 244 3.69 0.38 27.58
N PHE A 245 4.80 -0.29 27.84
CA PHE A 245 5.00 -1.67 27.39
C PHE A 245 4.02 -2.64 28.08
N LEU A 246 3.90 -2.59 29.39
CA LEU A 246 3.03 -3.49 30.16
C LEU A 246 1.55 -3.26 29.85
N ASP A 247 1.10 -2.01 29.79
CA ASP A 247 -0.30 -1.67 29.51
C ASP A 247 -0.70 -2.06 28.06
N GLU A 248 0.26 -2.10 27.13
CA GLU A 248 0.00 -2.45 25.73
C GLU A 248 0.18 -3.94 25.41
N LEU A 249 0.75 -4.74 26.30
CA LEU A 249 1.03 -6.16 26.02
C LEU A 249 -0.24 -6.94 25.64
N GLY A 250 -1.33 -6.76 26.38
CA GLY A 250 -2.63 -7.38 26.06
C GLY A 250 -3.20 -6.91 24.71
N TRP A 251 -2.99 -5.63 24.36
CA TRP A 251 -3.42 -5.09 23.08
C TRP A 251 -2.55 -5.56 21.92
N VAL A 252 -1.26 -5.75 22.12
CA VAL A 252 -0.34 -6.37 21.15
C VAL A 252 -0.76 -7.81 20.90
N ALA A 253 -1.04 -8.58 21.97
CA ALA A 253 -1.51 -9.95 21.83
C ALA A 253 -2.84 -10.03 21.07
N LEU A 254 -3.82 -9.18 21.39
CA LEU A 254 -5.10 -9.12 20.68
C LEU A 254 -4.92 -8.69 19.23
N TYR A 255 -4.07 -7.69 18.94
CA TYR A 255 -3.75 -7.25 17.58
C TYR A 255 -3.19 -8.40 16.76
N THR A 256 -2.19 -9.11 17.29
CA THR A 256 -1.55 -10.26 16.63
C THR A 256 -2.55 -11.39 16.41
N LEU A 257 -3.32 -11.74 17.46
CA LEU A 257 -4.34 -12.78 17.35
C LEU A 257 -5.41 -12.43 16.29
N THR A 258 -5.92 -11.20 16.28
CA THR A 258 -6.90 -10.75 15.28
C THR A 258 -6.31 -10.84 13.87
N THR A 259 -5.06 -10.43 13.69
CA THR A 259 -4.35 -10.53 12.41
C THR A 259 -4.23 -11.99 11.95
N ILE A 260 -3.84 -12.91 12.84
CA ILE A 260 -3.70 -14.34 12.55
C ILE A 260 -5.07 -14.96 12.24
N VAL A 261 -6.10 -14.67 13.03
CA VAL A 261 -7.46 -15.18 12.80
C VAL A 261 -7.98 -14.73 11.45
N THR A 262 -7.81 -13.45 11.09
CA THR A 262 -8.21 -12.95 9.76
C THR A 262 -7.45 -13.64 8.65
N TYR A 263 -6.14 -13.84 8.81
CA TYR A 263 -5.32 -14.56 7.86
C TYR A 263 -5.80 -16.01 7.66
N VAL A 264 -5.98 -16.75 8.76
CA VAL A 264 -6.44 -18.15 8.72
C VAL A 264 -7.85 -18.27 8.13
N SER A 265 -8.72 -17.28 8.41
CA SER A 265 -10.07 -17.23 7.85
C SER A 265 -10.07 -17.11 6.31
N SER A 266 -9.04 -16.52 5.72
CA SER A 266 -8.92 -16.46 4.25
C SER A 266 -8.74 -17.84 3.59
N TRP A 267 -8.31 -18.84 4.35
CA TRP A 267 -8.17 -20.24 3.90
C TRP A 267 -9.46 -21.05 4.05
N PHE A 268 -10.60 -20.38 4.31
CA PHE A 268 -11.89 -21.06 4.54
C PHE A 268 -12.24 -22.09 3.45
N GLY A 269 -12.08 -21.75 2.17
CA GLY A 269 -12.35 -22.66 1.06
C GLY A 269 -11.50 -23.95 1.15
N TRP A 270 -10.22 -23.80 1.45
CA TRP A 270 -9.31 -24.92 1.64
C TRP A 270 -9.70 -25.80 2.85
N PHE A 271 -10.16 -25.21 3.96
CA PHE A 271 -10.65 -25.96 5.12
C PHE A 271 -11.98 -26.66 4.84
N ALA A 272 -12.86 -26.03 4.09
CA ALA A 272 -14.19 -26.56 3.76
C ALA A 272 -14.18 -27.65 2.68
N SER A 273 -13.10 -27.73 1.89
CA SER A 273 -12.94 -28.70 0.83
C SER A 273 -12.06 -29.88 1.27
N ASP A 274 -12.47 -31.08 0.91
CA ASP A 274 -11.61 -32.26 1.06
C ASP A 274 -10.59 -32.41 -0.09
N GLN A 275 -10.70 -31.58 -1.13
CA GLN A 275 -9.92 -31.71 -2.36
C GLN A 275 -8.80 -30.66 -2.45
N GLY A 276 -8.63 -29.77 -1.44
CA GLY A 276 -7.56 -28.78 -1.44
C GLY A 276 -6.17 -29.41 -1.49
N TRP A 277 -5.21 -28.77 -2.17
CA TRP A 277 -3.85 -29.29 -2.23
C TRP A 277 -3.25 -29.49 -0.84
N GLY A 278 -2.74 -30.70 -0.57
CA GLY A 278 -2.18 -31.05 0.73
C GLY A 278 -3.16 -31.00 1.91
N ARG A 279 -4.49 -30.96 1.66
CA ARG A 279 -5.53 -30.86 2.69
C ARG A 279 -5.49 -32.02 3.68
N HIS A 280 -5.12 -33.19 3.21
CA HIS A 280 -5.00 -34.42 4.00
C HIS A 280 -3.57 -34.98 4.01
N TRP A 281 -2.57 -34.10 4.00
CA TRP A 281 -1.16 -34.48 3.94
C TRP A 281 -0.78 -35.54 5.01
N LEU A 282 -1.26 -35.39 6.26
CA LEU A 282 -1.00 -36.37 7.32
C LEU A 282 -1.52 -37.74 6.95
N ARG A 283 -2.78 -37.86 6.56
CA ARG A 283 -3.41 -39.12 6.17
C ARG A 283 -2.72 -39.75 4.96
N ASP A 284 -2.41 -38.94 3.96
CA ASP A 284 -1.81 -39.40 2.71
C ASP A 284 -0.36 -39.90 2.92
N ASN A 285 0.28 -39.48 4.03
CA ASN A 285 1.60 -39.96 4.45
C ASN A 285 1.53 -41.00 5.58
N GLY A 286 0.38 -41.63 5.84
CA GLY A 286 0.23 -42.69 6.82
C GLY A 286 0.23 -42.23 8.29
N HIS A 287 0.00 -40.95 8.56
CA HIS A 287 -0.10 -40.41 9.91
C HIS A 287 -1.55 -40.26 10.35
N SER A 288 -1.75 -40.24 11.68
CA SER A 288 -3.05 -39.90 12.27
C SER A 288 -3.38 -38.41 11.97
N GLU A 289 -4.63 -38.16 11.56
CA GLU A 289 -5.14 -36.82 11.28
C GLU A 289 -6.28 -36.45 12.25
N PRO A 290 -5.97 -36.00 13.47
CA PRO A 290 -7.01 -35.62 14.43
C PRO A 290 -7.82 -34.40 13.89
N PRO A 291 -9.15 -34.38 14.13
CA PRO A 291 -9.97 -33.24 13.73
C PRO A 291 -9.38 -31.91 14.21
N VAL A 292 -9.46 -30.85 13.40
CA VAL A 292 -8.96 -29.51 13.63
C VAL A 292 -7.44 -29.43 13.72
N ILE A 293 -6.79 -30.16 14.64
CA ILE A 293 -5.33 -30.13 14.82
C ILE A 293 -4.61 -30.66 13.60
N GLY A 294 -5.10 -31.75 13.01
CA GLY A 294 -4.56 -32.31 11.77
C GLY A 294 -4.70 -31.33 10.60
N ALA A 295 -5.86 -30.68 10.47
CA ALA A 295 -6.06 -29.66 9.44
C ALA A 295 -5.12 -28.44 9.61
N LEU A 296 -4.92 -27.97 10.83
CA LEU A 296 -3.97 -26.86 11.11
C LEU A 296 -2.52 -27.29 10.84
N TYR A 297 -2.16 -28.55 11.15
CA TYR A 297 -0.84 -29.06 10.82
C TYR A 297 -0.64 -29.19 9.30
N ASN A 298 -1.63 -29.67 8.56
CA ASN A 298 -1.57 -29.76 7.11
C ASN A 298 -1.44 -28.37 6.48
N LEU A 299 -2.15 -27.36 7.01
CA LEU A 299 -1.98 -25.97 6.58
C LEU A 299 -0.58 -25.45 6.90
N PHE A 300 -0.03 -25.74 8.10
CA PHE A 300 1.35 -25.38 8.44
C PHE A 300 2.35 -26.02 7.48
N LYS A 301 2.15 -27.32 7.14
CA LYS A 301 3.00 -28.01 6.15
C LYS A 301 2.92 -27.32 4.77
N TYR A 302 1.72 -26.97 4.32
CA TYR A 302 1.52 -26.19 3.09
C TYR A 302 2.31 -24.88 3.13
N HIS A 303 2.23 -24.14 4.23
CA HIS A 303 2.97 -22.87 4.39
C HIS A 303 4.48 -23.08 4.37
N ARG A 304 4.97 -24.16 4.93
CA ARG A 304 6.38 -24.51 4.87
C ARG A 304 6.82 -24.78 3.42
N ASP A 305 6.01 -25.47 2.65
CA ASP A 305 6.31 -25.72 1.24
C ASP A 305 6.27 -24.42 0.43
N MET A 306 5.30 -23.53 0.68
CA MET A 306 5.26 -22.19 0.10
C MET A 306 6.53 -21.38 0.43
N LEU A 307 7.01 -21.44 1.67
CA LEU A 307 8.25 -20.75 2.06
C LEU A 307 9.45 -21.31 1.29
N THR A 308 9.59 -22.64 1.23
CA THR A 308 10.66 -23.29 0.48
C THR A 308 10.64 -22.90 -1.00
N PHE A 309 9.46 -22.83 -1.60
CA PHE A 309 9.32 -22.33 -2.98
C PHE A 309 9.83 -20.89 -3.10
N HIS A 310 9.42 -20.01 -2.19
CA HIS A 310 9.82 -18.61 -2.23
C HIS A 310 11.33 -18.41 -2.00
N GLU A 311 11.97 -19.25 -1.20
CA GLU A 311 13.41 -19.24 -0.96
C GLU A 311 14.20 -19.77 -2.18
N GLY A 312 13.62 -20.75 -2.88
CA GLY A 312 14.24 -21.38 -4.05
C GLY A 312 14.04 -20.64 -5.38
N LEU A 313 13.13 -19.65 -5.43
CA LEU A 313 12.80 -18.94 -6.68
C LEU A 313 13.98 -18.06 -7.14
N SER A 314 14.77 -18.57 -8.09
CA SER A 314 15.98 -17.91 -8.59
C SER A 314 16.09 -17.90 -10.13
N ASP A 315 15.03 -18.30 -10.83
CA ASP A 315 15.00 -18.33 -12.29
C ASP A 315 15.17 -16.92 -12.85
N LYS A 316 16.04 -16.78 -13.86
CA LYS A 316 16.28 -15.49 -14.51
C LYS A 316 15.05 -15.06 -15.31
N HIS A 317 14.69 -13.80 -15.18
CA HIS A 317 13.58 -13.21 -15.93
C HIS A 317 14.00 -11.89 -16.58
N PRO A 318 13.60 -11.59 -17.84
CA PRO A 318 13.99 -10.35 -18.54
C PRO A 318 13.67 -9.06 -17.78
N TYR A 319 12.58 -9.05 -17.01
CA TYR A 319 12.13 -7.91 -16.23
C TYR A 319 12.50 -7.98 -14.75
N GLN A 320 13.39 -8.90 -14.35
CA GLN A 320 13.87 -8.90 -12.97
C GLN A 320 14.66 -7.62 -12.67
N SER A 321 14.53 -7.13 -11.43
CA SER A 321 15.19 -5.92 -10.97
C SER A 321 15.52 -5.98 -9.48
N TRP A 322 16.51 -5.21 -9.07
CA TRP A 322 16.94 -5.15 -7.68
C TRP A 322 16.29 -3.99 -6.94
N PRO A 323 16.04 -4.10 -5.62
CA PRO A 323 15.43 -3.04 -4.82
C PRO A 323 16.12 -1.68 -4.94
N MET A 324 17.44 -1.68 -5.12
CA MET A 324 18.24 -0.44 -5.29
C MET A 324 17.92 0.30 -6.59
N GLU A 325 17.37 -0.38 -7.58
CA GLU A 325 17.02 0.18 -8.88
C GLU A 325 15.61 0.73 -8.91
N TRP A 326 14.72 0.29 -7.97
CA TRP A 326 13.30 0.59 -8.06
C TRP A 326 12.99 2.09 -7.96
N LEU A 327 13.63 2.82 -7.02
CA LEU A 327 13.45 4.27 -6.93
C LEU A 327 14.06 5.04 -8.10
N LEU A 328 15.00 4.43 -8.81
CA LEU A 328 15.64 4.98 -10.00
C LEU A 328 14.92 4.60 -11.30
N LEU A 329 13.90 3.73 -11.21
CA LEU A 329 13.19 3.17 -12.36
C LEU A 329 14.12 2.39 -13.30
N GLY A 330 15.08 1.64 -12.75
CA GLY A 330 16.12 0.98 -13.53
C GLY A 330 15.59 -0.08 -14.48
N ARG A 331 14.57 -0.87 -14.06
CA ARG A 331 13.97 -1.90 -14.92
C ARG A 331 12.47 -1.96 -14.70
N PRO A 332 11.64 -1.31 -15.54
CA PRO A 332 10.18 -1.45 -15.54
C PRO A 332 9.76 -2.82 -16.10
N VAL A 333 8.46 -3.14 -16.00
CA VAL A 333 7.89 -4.40 -16.46
C VAL A 333 6.90 -4.13 -17.58
N ALA A 334 7.18 -4.62 -18.80
CA ALA A 334 6.23 -4.54 -19.91
C ALA A 334 5.17 -5.66 -19.75
N PHE A 335 3.90 -5.27 -19.70
CA PHE A 335 2.77 -6.20 -19.69
C PHE A 335 2.25 -6.51 -21.08
N HIS A 336 2.47 -5.61 -22.03
CA HIS A 336 2.11 -5.80 -23.42
C HIS A 336 3.06 -5.00 -24.30
N TYR A 337 3.48 -5.57 -25.43
CA TYR A 337 4.19 -4.87 -26.48
C TYR A 337 3.85 -5.48 -27.84
N THR A 338 3.60 -4.63 -28.84
CA THR A 338 3.55 -5.03 -30.24
C THR A 338 4.09 -3.92 -31.14
N GLY A 339 4.89 -4.32 -32.13
CA GLY A 339 5.37 -3.44 -33.19
C GLY A 339 4.42 -3.36 -34.39
N ASP A 340 3.39 -4.20 -34.42
CA ASP A 340 2.43 -4.31 -35.56
C ASP A 340 1.17 -3.45 -35.37
N ALA A 341 1.22 -2.50 -34.41
CA ALA A 341 0.09 -1.62 -34.15
C ALA A 341 -0.12 -0.62 -35.30
N ALA A 342 -1.38 -0.33 -35.62
CA ALA A 342 -1.70 0.68 -36.63
C ALA A 342 -1.84 2.08 -35.99
N CYS A 343 -0.99 3.02 -36.38
CA CYS A 343 -1.02 4.41 -35.90
C CYS A 343 -0.98 5.45 -37.05
N GLY A 344 -1.14 5.00 -38.29
CA GLY A 344 -1.11 5.88 -39.49
C GLY A 344 0.31 6.23 -39.96
N ALA A 345 1.36 5.56 -39.43
CA ALA A 345 2.74 5.73 -39.86
C ALA A 345 3.34 4.36 -40.25
N PRO A 346 4.48 4.35 -40.99
CA PRO A 346 5.13 3.09 -41.42
C PRO A 346 5.64 2.20 -40.27
N GLN A 347 6.01 2.78 -39.14
CA GLN A 347 6.47 2.06 -37.95
C GLN A 347 5.73 2.58 -36.72
N CYS A 348 5.02 1.69 -36.05
CA CYS A 348 4.23 1.98 -34.87
C CYS A 348 4.60 1.02 -33.73
N ALA A 349 4.32 1.43 -32.52
CA ALA A 349 4.41 0.57 -31.35
C ALA A 349 3.21 0.80 -30.43
N SER A 350 2.74 -0.25 -29.78
CA SER A 350 1.77 -0.21 -28.67
C SER A 350 2.37 -0.94 -27.51
N GLU A 351 2.46 -0.29 -26.37
CA GLU A 351 3.03 -0.87 -25.16
C GLU A 351 2.19 -0.54 -23.94
N VAL A 352 2.06 -1.50 -23.02
CA VAL A 352 1.63 -1.24 -21.66
C VAL A 352 2.78 -1.60 -20.73
N VAL A 353 3.41 -0.58 -20.17
CA VAL A 353 4.56 -0.75 -19.27
C VAL A 353 4.21 -0.29 -17.85
N LEU A 354 4.54 -1.13 -16.87
CA LEU A 354 4.53 -0.75 -15.46
C LEU A 354 5.78 0.07 -15.18
N LEU A 355 5.62 1.37 -15.23
CA LEU A 355 6.65 2.38 -15.00
C LEU A 355 6.06 3.50 -14.13
N GLY A 356 6.71 3.83 -13.05
CA GLY A 356 6.32 5.00 -12.25
C GLY A 356 6.48 6.30 -13.04
N THR A 357 5.68 7.33 -12.73
CA THR A 357 5.87 8.64 -13.35
C THR A 357 7.27 9.16 -13.01
N PRO A 358 8.19 9.30 -13.98
CA PRO A 358 9.63 9.41 -13.70
C PRO A 358 9.99 10.58 -12.78
N LEU A 359 9.45 11.76 -13.03
CA LEU A 359 9.75 12.94 -12.20
C LEU A 359 9.23 12.79 -10.76
N LEU A 360 8.13 12.03 -10.54
CA LEU A 360 7.63 11.72 -9.21
C LEU A 360 8.56 10.72 -8.50
N TRP A 361 8.92 9.62 -9.16
CA TRP A 361 9.75 8.58 -8.56
C TRP A 361 11.14 9.07 -8.22
N TRP A 362 11.78 9.81 -9.11
CA TRP A 362 13.09 10.41 -8.81
C TRP A 362 13.02 11.44 -7.68
N SER A 363 11.88 12.11 -7.49
CA SER A 363 11.69 13.03 -6.35
C SER A 363 11.53 12.34 -5.00
N PHE A 364 11.23 11.02 -4.96
CA PHE A 364 11.15 10.28 -3.70
C PHE A 364 12.48 10.28 -2.96
N ILE A 365 13.59 10.18 -3.67
CA ILE A 365 14.94 10.15 -3.07
C ILE A 365 15.22 11.44 -2.28
N PRO A 366 15.22 12.65 -2.87
CA PRO A 366 15.44 13.87 -2.12
C PRO A 366 14.35 14.14 -1.07
N ALA A 367 13.10 13.68 -1.31
CA ALA A 367 12.03 13.81 -0.32
C ALA A 367 12.32 12.97 0.93
N LEU A 368 12.79 11.72 0.79
CA LEU A 368 13.18 10.88 1.92
C LEU A 368 14.34 11.49 2.73
N PHE A 369 15.35 12.05 2.08
CA PHE A 369 16.42 12.79 2.76
C PHE A 369 15.89 14.00 3.52
N ALA A 370 14.99 14.77 2.92
CA ALA A 370 14.36 15.89 3.60
C ALA A 370 13.52 15.44 4.81
N VAL A 371 12.73 14.37 4.68
CA VAL A 371 11.95 13.80 5.79
C VAL A 371 12.86 13.30 6.90
N ALA A 372 14.01 12.66 6.59
CA ALA A 372 15.00 12.24 7.56
C ALA A 372 15.58 13.43 8.32
N TRP A 373 15.96 14.48 7.61
CA TRP A 373 16.46 15.71 8.22
C TRP A 373 15.45 16.33 9.19
N PHE A 374 14.18 16.46 8.79
CA PHE A 374 13.12 17.00 9.64
C PHE A 374 12.78 16.08 10.82
N GLY A 375 12.83 14.76 10.64
CA GLY A 375 12.66 13.79 11.71
C GLY A 375 13.73 13.93 12.80
N LEU A 376 14.98 14.07 12.39
CA LEU A 376 16.12 14.23 13.30
C LEU A 376 16.14 15.61 13.97
N SER A 377 16.01 16.70 13.17
CA SER A 377 16.18 18.08 13.64
C SER A 377 14.99 18.60 14.43
N ARG A 378 13.76 18.24 14.06
CA ARG A 378 12.51 18.77 14.65
C ARG A 378 11.71 17.76 15.44
N ARG A 379 12.15 16.50 15.50
CA ARG A 379 11.46 15.38 16.17
C ARG A 379 10.00 15.24 15.73
N ASP A 380 9.74 15.45 14.44
CA ASP A 380 8.40 15.32 13.87
C ASP A 380 8.00 13.82 13.83
N TRP A 381 6.93 13.48 14.54
CA TRP A 381 6.46 12.10 14.63
C TRP A 381 6.09 11.49 13.28
N ARG A 382 5.73 12.30 12.28
CA ARG A 382 5.31 11.89 10.94
C ARG A 382 6.48 11.35 10.12
N ALA A 383 7.67 11.87 10.37
CA ALA A 383 8.85 11.49 9.62
C ALA A 383 9.21 10.02 9.82
N TRP A 384 9.10 9.51 11.04
CA TRP A 384 9.50 8.14 11.35
C TRP A 384 8.69 7.06 10.64
N PRO A 385 7.32 7.08 10.67
CA PRO A 385 6.54 6.12 9.90
C PRO A 385 6.72 6.29 8.39
N ILE A 386 6.82 7.51 7.88
CA ILE A 386 7.06 7.75 6.45
C ILE A 386 8.37 7.11 6.01
N LEU A 387 9.48 7.38 6.69
CA LEU A 387 10.79 6.80 6.38
C LEU A 387 10.80 5.29 6.59
N GLY A 388 10.34 4.85 7.78
CA GLY A 388 10.38 3.45 8.17
C GLY A 388 9.64 2.55 7.18
N PHE A 389 8.42 2.90 6.80
CA PHE A 389 7.60 2.08 5.92
C PHE A 389 7.96 2.22 4.43
N SER A 390 8.52 3.37 4.02
CA SER A 390 9.15 3.46 2.69
C SER A 390 10.33 2.49 2.57
N LEU A 391 11.25 2.51 3.54
CA LEU A 391 12.44 1.64 3.53
C LEU A 391 12.07 0.17 3.75
N LEU A 392 11.09 -0.11 4.63
CA LEU A 392 10.57 -1.47 4.84
C LEU A 392 10.02 -2.07 3.55
N GLY A 393 9.24 -1.33 2.77
CA GLY A 393 8.64 -1.85 1.56
C GLY A 393 9.61 -1.97 0.39
N VAL A 394 10.56 -1.02 0.27
CA VAL A 394 11.52 -1.03 -0.87
C VAL A 394 12.70 -1.96 -0.63
N PHE A 395 13.28 -1.99 0.57
CA PHE A 395 14.58 -2.62 0.78
C PHE A 395 14.59 -3.79 1.75
N ILE A 396 14.00 -3.63 2.95
CA ILE A 396 14.30 -4.50 4.09
C ILE A 396 13.92 -5.97 3.85
N PRO A 397 12.75 -6.33 3.30
CA PRO A 397 12.42 -7.74 3.09
C PRO A 397 13.39 -8.40 2.11
N TRP A 398 13.84 -7.65 1.12
CA TRP A 398 14.52 -8.18 -0.06
C TRP A 398 16.02 -8.38 0.12
N VAL A 399 16.65 -7.65 1.04
CA VAL A 399 18.09 -7.85 1.35
C VAL A 399 18.39 -9.23 1.93
N PHE A 400 17.37 -9.90 2.52
CA PHE A 400 17.51 -11.26 3.04
C PHE A 400 17.40 -12.34 1.96
N TYR A 401 16.96 -11.99 0.75
CA TYR A 401 16.77 -12.90 -0.37
C TYR A 401 17.56 -12.48 -1.63
N PRO A 402 18.91 -12.36 -1.56
CA PRO A 402 19.70 -11.75 -2.64
C PRO A 402 19.71 -12.57 -3.95
N LYS A 403 19.36 -13.85 -3.89
CA LYS A 403 19.31 -14.72 -5.08
C LYS A 403 17.92 -14.79 -5.72
N ARG A 404 16.90 -14.25 -5.05
CA ARG A 404 15.51 -14.33 -5.49
C ARG A 404 15.29 -13.48 -6.74
N THR A 405 14.53 -14.01 -7.70
CA THR A 405 13.96 -13.21 -8.79
C THR A 405 12.95 -12.22 -8.24
N MET A 406 13.22 -10.95 -8.41
CA MET A 406 12.40 -9.85 -7.89
C MET A 406 11.97 -8.93 -9.02
N PHE A 407 10.86 -8.25 -8.81
CA PHE A 407 10.26 -7.34 -9.78
C PHE A 407 9.96 -5.99 -9.15
N TYR A 408 9.96 -4.96 -9.98
CA TYR A 408 9.69 -3.59 -9.59
C TYR A 408 8.36 -3.42 -8.83
N PHE A 409 7.31 -4.16 -9.19
CA PHE A 409 6.00 -4.08 -8.52
C PHE A 409 6.00 -4.56 -7.05
N TYR A 410 7.07 -5.19 -6.58
CA TYR A 410 7.22 -5.49 -5.16
C TYR A 410 7.34 -4.23 -4.28
N ALA A 411 7.63 -3.07 -4.88
CA ALA A 411 7.62 -1.78 -4.20
C ALA A 411 6.20 -1.24 -3.90
N ALA A 412 5.13 -1.87 -4.41
CA ALA A 412 3.77 -1.37 -4.29
C ALA A 412 3.34 -0.97 -2.86
N PRO A 413 3.55 -1.78 -1.80
CA PRO A 413 3.13 -1.39 -0.46
C PRO A 413 3.92 -0.21 0.14
N ALA A 414 5.08 0.16 -0.45
CA ALA A 414 5.87 1.33 -0.04
C ALA A 414 5.38 2.63 -0.69
N GLU A 415 4.77 2.58 -1.87
CA GLU A 415 4.37 3.76 -2.65
C GLU A 415 3.54 4.78 -1.85
N PRO A 416 2.52 4.40 -1.05
CA PRO A 416 1.77 5.38 -0.26
C PRO A 416 2.65 6.18 0.70
N PHE A 417 3.69 5.58 1.27
CA PHE A 417 4.62 6.24 2.18
C PHE A 417 5.60 7.14 1.43
N LEU A 418 6.00 6.76 0.22
CA LEU A 418 6.78 7.60 -0.69
C LEU A 418 5.99 8.85 -1.12
N ILE A 419 4.72 8.69 -1.46
CA ILE A 419 3.79 9.80 -1.73
C ILE A 419 3.67 10.73 -0.50
N LEU A 420 3.55 10.17 0.70
CA LEU A 420 3.52 10.95 1.93
C LEU A 420 4.84 11.72 2.16
N ALA A 421 5.99 11.17 1.75
CA ALA A 421 7.27 11.87 1.85
C ALA A 421 7.30 13.13 0.97
N VAL A 422 6.89 13.03 -0.28
CA VAL A 422 6.76 14.20 -1.18
C VAL A 422 5.74 15.19 -0.64
N THR A 423 4.57 14.71 -0.21
CA THR A 423 3.51 15.56 0.37
C THR A 423 4.00 16.31 1.61
N PHE A 424 4.82 15.66 2.45
CA PHE A 424 5.44 16.29 3.60
C PHE A 424 6.34 17.48 3.17
N VAL A 425 7.18 17.26 2.15
CA VAL A 425 8.06 18.31 1.61
C VAL A 425 7.25 19.45 1.01
N LEU A 426 6.20 19.16 0.22
CA LEU A 426 5.29 20.17 -0.32
C LEU A 426 4.63 21.00 0.79
N GLY A 427 4.23 20.36 1.88
CA GLY A 427 3.71 21.05 3.07
C GLY A 427 4.72 21.99 3.72
N VAL A 428 5.99 21.57 3.79
CA VAL A 428 7.08 22.43 4.30
C VAL A 428 7.33 23.62 3.38
N VAL A 429 7.38 23.40 2.07
CA VAL A 429 7.59 24.45 1.06
C VAL A 429 6.44 25.46 1.08
N ALA A 430 5.19 24.98 1.06
CA ALA A 430 4.00 25.82 1.11
C ALA A 430 3.79 26.55 2.45
N GLY A 431 4.62 26.26 3.46
CA GLY A 431 4.45 26.84 4.79
C GLY A 431 3.20 26.36 5.53
N GLN A 432 2.61 25.27 5.11
CA GLN A 432 1.45 24.60 5.74
C GLN A 432 1.92 23.58 6.78
N GLN A 433 2.84 23.96 7.66
CA GLN A 433 3.25 23.07 8.76
C GLN A 433 2.11 22.98 9.78
N ALA A 434 1.77 21.75 10.17
CA ALA A 434 0.81 21.55 11.23
C ALA A 434 1.22 22.30 12.49
N ARG A 435 0.28 22.97 13.14
CA ARG A 435 0.48 23.82 14.33
C ARG A 435 1.26 23.18 15.48
N SER A 436 1.43 21.87 15.48
CA SER A 436 2.20 21.13 16.50
C SER A 436 3.72 21.35 16.45
N VAL A 437 4.26 21.85 15.34
CA VAL A 437 5.71 22.10 15.16
C VAL A 437 6.04 23.59 15.22
N SER A 438 5.04 24.46 15.26
CA SER A 438 5.19 25.92 15.07
C SER A 438 5.71 26.71 16.28
N VAL A 439 6.20 26.04 17.34
CA VAL A 439 6.73 26.76 18.53
C VAL A 439 8.03 27.49 18.24
N LEU A 440 8.74 27.16 17.15
CA LEU A 440 10.07 27.70 16.86
C LEU A 440 10.19 28.39 15.49
N THR A 441 9.15 28.46 14.69
CA THR A 441 9.21 29.23 13.45
C THR A 441 8.24 30.42 13.52
N PRO A 442 8.74 31.65 13.44
CA PRO A 442 7.89 32.82 13.31
C PRO A 442 6.96 32.66 12.10
N ASP A 443 5.77 33.26 12.18
CA ASP A 443 4.83 33.25 11.05
C ASP A 443 5.56 33.74 9.80
N ARG A 444 5.61 32.88 8.78
CA ARG A 444 6.24 33.27 7.52
C ARG A 444 5.46 34.41 6.90
N PRO A 445 6.15 35.44 6.35
CA PRO A 445 5.49 36.52 5.62
C PRO A 445 4.54 35.98 4.56
N ALA A 446 3.39 36.63 4.37
CA ALA A 446 2.37 36.21 3.39
C ALA A 446 2.96 35.93 2.00
N ARG A 447 3.88 36.76 1.53
CA ARG A 447 4.60 36.59 0.26
C ARG A 447 5.33 35.22 0.18
N ARG A 448 6.00 34.79 1.25
CA ARG A 448 6.71 33.48 1.26
C ARG A 448 5.75 32.32 1.23
N ARG A 449 4.56 32.43 1.84
CA ARG A 449 3.50 31.40 1.77
C ARG A 449 2.95 31.29 0.35
N THR A 450 2.69 32.43 -0.31
CA THR A 450 2.22 32.46 -1.71
C THR A 450 3.25 31.83 -2.65
N VAL A 451 4.53 32.22 -2.55
CA VAL A 451 5.60 31.63 -3.36
C VAL A 451 5.70 30.12 -3.12
N GLY A 452 5.66 29.67 -1.87
CA GLY A 452 5.70 28.24 -1.55
C GLY A 452 4.49 27.48 -2.09
N ALA A 453 3.28 28.05 -2.06
CA ALA A 453 2.08 27.46 -2.65
C ALA A 453 2.18 27.37 -4.18
N VAL A 454 2.72 28.39 -4.84
CA VAL A 454 2.98 28.39 -6.29
C VAL A 454 3.97 27.28 -6.64
N ILE A 455 5.10 27.16 -5.92
CA ILE A 455 6.10 26.11 -6.16
C ILE A 455 5.46 24.72 -6.01
N ALA A 456 4.68 24.48 -4.95
CA ALA A 456 4.01 23.21 -4.72
C ALA A 456 2.97 22.92 -5.81
N GLY A 457 2.19 23.92 -6.24
CA GLY A 457 1.22 23.79 -7.33
C GLY A 457 1.90 23.52 -8.68
N SER A 458 3.00 24.23 -8.99
CA SER A 458 3.79 24.01 -10.19
C SER A 458 4.38 22.60 -10.24
N TYR A 459 4.86 22.06 -9.11
CA TYR A 459 5.33 20.69 -9.02
C TYR A 459 4.23 19.68 -9.38
N LEU A 460 3.01 19.84 -8.81
CA LEU A 460 1.87 18.99 -9.16
C LEU A 460 1.52 19.09 -10.66
N GLY A 461 1.57 20.31 -11.21
CA GLY A 461 1.36 20.53 -12.65
C GLY A 461 2.41 19.80 -13.51
N VAL A 462 3.69 19.86 -13.12
CA VAL A 462 4.78 19.17 -13.80
C VAL A 462 4.58 17.64 -13.75
N ILE A 463 4.16 17.09 -12.61
CA ILE A 463 3.85 15.65 -12.51
C ILE A 463 2.67 15.29 -13.40
N ALA A 464 1.62 16.11 -13.45
CA ALA A 464 0.46 15.86 -14.33
C ALA A 464 0.87 15.87 -15.82
N VAL A 465 1.70 16.82 -16.25
CA VAL A 465 2.24 16.86 -17.61
C VAL A 465 3.13 15.65 -17.90
N CYS A 466 3.99 15.27 -16.96
CA CYS A 466 4.83 14.07 -17.09
C CYS A 466 3.97 12.80 -17.22
N PHE A 467 2.96 12.61 -16.38
CA PHE A 467 2.01 11.51 -16.49
C PHE A 467 1.31 11.50 -17.87
N ALA A 468 0.81 12.65 -18.31
CA ALA A 468 0.16 12.78 -19.62
C ALA A 468 1.11 12.45 -20.78
N TYR A 469 2.38 12.84 -20.71
CA TYR A 469 3.41 12.49 -21.68
C TYR A 469 3.61 10.97 -21.79
N PHE A 470 3.63 10.26 -20.64
CA PHE A 470 3.80 8.81 -20.59
C PHE A 470 2.49 8.03 -20.77
N TYR A 471 1.33 8.69 -20.69
CA TYR A 471 0.00 8.06 -20.75
C TYR A 471 -0.18 7.06 -21.90
N PRO A 472 0.28 7.32 -23.15
CA PRO A 472 0.20 6.35 -24.23
C PRO A 472 0.81 4.98 -23.91
N ILE A 473 1.98 4.95 -23.26
CA ILE A 473 2.65 3.69 -22.90
C ILE A 473 2.17 3.11 -21.56
N TYR A 474 1.29 3.80 -20.82
CA TYR A 474 0.57 3.24 -19.68
C TYR A 474 -0.73 2.57 -20.11
N THR A 475 -1.27 2.92 -21.29
CA THR A 475 -2.59 2.50 -21.75
C THR A 475 -2.56 1.69 -23.05
N GLY A 476 -1.39 1.48 -23.62
CA GLY A 476 -1.23 0.73 -24.87
C GLY A 476 -1.76 1.45 -26.11
N GLN A 477 -1.76 2.78 -26.12
CA GLN A 477 -2.12 3.51 -27.32
C GLN A 477 -1.08 3.28 -28.42
N ALA A 478 -1.55 3.00 -29.64
CA ALA A 478 -0.68 2.90 -30.81
C ALA A 478 -0.11 4.29 -31.16
N ILE A 479 1.21 4.41 -31.13
CA ILE A 479 1.97 5.63 -31.44
C ILE A 479 3.09 5.30 -32.41
N THR A 480 3.65 6.32 -33.08
CA THR A 480 4.82 6.11 -33.94
C THR A 480 5.99 5.54 -33.12
N TYR A 481 6.80 4.69 -33.72
CA TYR A 481 7.98 4.12 -33.08
C TYR A 481 8.93 5.21 -32.53
N ALA A 482 9.12 6.30 -33.26
CA ALA A 482 9.93 7.43 -32.79
C ALA A 482 9.33 8.09 -31.52
N SER A 483 7.99 8.22 -31.46
CA SER A 483 7.31 8.75 -30.29
C SER A 483 7.36 7.78 -29.10
N TRP A 484 7.29 6.48 -29.34
CA TRP A 484 7.49 5.46 -28.34
C TRP A 484 8.91 5.49 -27.78
N TRP A 485 9.92 5.49 -28.66
CA TRP A 485 11.33 5.54 -28.28
C TRP A 485 11.71 6.81 -27.50
N ALA A 486 11.12 7.96 -27.84
CA ALA A 486 11.32 9.21 -27.10
C ALA A 486 10.83 9.14 -25.64
N ARG A 487 10.00 8.14 -25.26
CA ARG A 487 9.58 7.85 -23.89
C ARG A 487 10.48 6.88 -23.17
N MET A 488 11.40 6.24 -23.84
CA MET A 488 12.39 5.34 -23.25
C MET A 488 13.58 6.17 -22.72
N TRP A 489 13.36 6.96 -21.65
CA TRP A 489 14.35 7.92 -21.15
C TRP A 489 15.65 7.27 -20.65
N LEU A 490 15.61 6.02 -20.16
CA LEU A 490 16.81 5.25 -19.83
C LEU A 490 17.20 4.27 -20.96
N GLY A 491 16.70 4.50 -22.18
CA GLY A 491 17.01 3.71 -23.36
C GLY A 491 16.73 2.22 -23.17
N ASN A 492 17.68 1.37 -23.55
CA ASN A 492 17.55 -0.09 -23.52
C ASN A 492 17.29 -0.68 -22.11
N HIS A 493 17.50 0.08 -21.04
CA HIS A 493 17.14 -0.40 -19.69
C HIS A 493 15.64 -0.51 -19.49
N TRP A 494 14.85 0.23 -20.29
CA TRP A 494 13.39 0.22 -20.20
C TRP A 494 12.71 -0.68 -21.24
N VAL A 495 13.48 -1.30 -22.11
CA VAL A 495 13.00 -2.17 -23.22
C VAL A 495 13.23 -3.65 -22.94
#